data_daaf2ae14f382fddd0f5e38d51c4ec68
#
_entry.id   daaf2ae14f382fddd0f5e38d51c4ec68
#
_cell.length_a   1.000
_cell.length_b   1.000
_cell.length_c   1.000
_cell.angle_alpha   90.00
_cell.angle_beta   90.00
_cell.angle_gamma   90.00
#
_symmetry.space_group_name_H-M   'P 1'
#
loop_
_entity.id
_entity.type
_entity.pdbx_description
1 polymer ?
#
loop_
_entity_poly.entity_id
_entity_poly.type
_entity_poly.pdbx_seq_one_letter_code
_entity_poly.pdbx_strand_id
1 'polypeptide(L)'
;MSTGDLSDKRIIAVSRDVRFSPNSVDKDMAILQAVASRLAADYVVVDENRLEPDMECDICLSMARNSATPDILAGMEQRGLVVVNSPDSVRACRRSEIEAVMSNLGVPLPPRHGEDGYWIKRGDMAAQTSSDVRYCRDRDELEAARRDFATRNITDYT
;
A
#
# COMPACT_ATOMS: atom_id res chain seq x y z
N MET A 1 11.68 -28.22 5.11
CA MET A 1 10.86 -27.37 5.97
C MET A 1 9.49 -28.02 6.04
N SER A 2 9.05 -28.43 7.23
CA SER A 2 7.71 -28.97 7.42
C SER A 2 6.70 -27.87 7.12
N THR A 3 5.84 -28.05 6.15
CA THR A 3 4.65 -27.22 5.99
C THR A 3 3.76 -27.51 7.20
N GLY A 4 3.85 -26.66 8.23
CA GLY A 4 2.95 -26.78 9.37
C GLY A 4 1.51 -26.75 8.87
N ASP A 5 0.70 -27.67 9.38
CA ASP A 5 -0.73 -27.67 9.12
C ASP A 5 -1.34 -26.37 9.69
N LEU A 6 -2.01 -25.62 8.83
CA LEU A 6 -2.68 -24.37 9.19
C LEU A 6 -4.19 -24.54 9.33
N SER A 7 -4.70 -25.80 9.30
CA SER A 7 -6.13 -26.08 9.33
C SER A 7 -6.86 -25.54 10.57
N ASP A 8 -6.14 -25.46 11.70
CA ASP A 8 -6.68 -24.96 12.97
C ASP A 8 -6.48 -23.44 13.17
N LYS A 9 -5.92 -22.75 12.18
CA LYS A 9 -5.62 -21.32 12.27
C LYS A 9 -6.78 -20.47 11.79
N ARG A 10 -7.12 -19.46 12.57
CA ARG A 10 -8.11 -18.44 12.19
C ARG A 10 -7.43 -17.41 11.28
N ILE A 11 -7.93 -17.29 10.06
CA ILE A 11 -7.37 -16.38 9.05
C ILE A 11 -8.33 -15.23 8.81
N ILE A 12 -7.82 -14.01 8.90
CA ILE A 12 -8.48 -12.80 8.40
C ILE A 12 -7.77 -12.35 7.12
N ALA A 13 -8.55 -12.12 6.07
CA ALA A 13 -8.10 -11.61 4.79
C ALA A 13 -8.61 -10.17 4.63
N VAL A 14 -7.72 -9.18 4.77
CA VAL A 14 -8.07 -7.77 4.73
C VAL A 14 -8.06 -7.28 3.29
N SER A 15 -9.23 -6.94 2.77
CA SER A 15 -9.38 -6.39 1.43
C SER A 15 -9.03 -4.90 1.40
N ARG A 16 -8.53 -4.45 0.24
CA ARG A 16 -8.24 -3.05 -0.02
C ARG A 16 -9.52 -2.24 -0.18
N ASP A 17 -9.53 -1.01 0.33
CA ASP A 17 -10.58 -0.02 0.03
C ASP A 17 -10.65 0.25 -1.48
N VAL A 18 -11.85 0.30 -2.02
CA VAL A 18 -12.13 0.52 -3.44
C VAL A 18 -11.47 1.79 -3.99
N ARG A 19 -11.26 2.81 -3.16
CA ARG A 19 -10.59 4.06 -3.55
C ARG A 19 -9.17 3.84 -4.09
N PHE A 20 -8.48 2.80 -3.63
CA PHE A 20 -7.10 2.51 -4.04
C PHE A 20 -7.00 1.59 -5.26
N SER A 21 -8.10 1.00 -5.69
CA SER A 21 -8.11 0.08 -6.83
C SER A 21 -9.50 0.01 -7.50
N PRO A 22 -10.09 1.13 -7.91
CA PRO A 22 -11.50 1.17 -8.35
C PRO A 22 -11.78 0.30 -9.59
N ASN A 23 -10.75 0.07 -10.41
CA ASN A 23 -10.86 -0.71 -11.65
C ASN A 23 -10.43 -2.18 -11.48
N SER A 24 -10.14 -2.62 -10.27
CA SER A 24 -9.57 -3.96 -10.01
C SER A 24 -10.13 -4.63 -8.76
N VAL A 25 -11.26 -4.16 -8.24
CA VAL A 25 -11.89 -4.69 -7.01
C VAL A 25 -12.09 -6.21 -7.09
N ASP A 26 -12.67 -6.68 -8.20
CA ASP A 26 -12.93 -8.12 -8.40
C ASP A 26 -11.63 -8.93 -8.48
N LYS A 27 -10.58 -8.38 -9.10
CA LYS A 27 -9.28 -9.04 -9.23
C LYS A 27 -8.55 -9.09 -7.88
N ASP A 28 -8.57 -8.00 -7.15
CA ASP A 28 -7.98 -7.92 -5.80
C ASP A 28 -8.67 -8.94 -4.87
N MET A 29 -9.99 -9.00 -4.91
CA MET A 29 -10.77 -9.97 -4.14
C MET A 29 -10.46 -11.41 -4.54
N ALA A 30 -10.41 -11.71 -5.84
CA ALA A 30 -10.09 -13.04 -6.34
C ALA A 30 -8.68 -13.49 -5.91
N ILE A 31 -7.68 -12.61 -5.93
CA ILE A 31 -6.33 -12.90 -5.46
C ILE A 31 -6.34 -13.21 -3.96
N LEU A 32 -6.98 -12.35 -3.17
CA LEU A 32 -7.04 -12.50 -1.71
C LEU A 32 -7.71 -13.83 -1.31
N GLN A 33 -8.84 -14.14 -1.93
CA GLN A 33 -9.58 -15.38 -1.70
C GLN A 33 -8.78 -16.61 -2.15
N ALA A 34 -8.11 -16.54 -3.30
CA ALA A 34 -7.29 -17.65 -3.81
C ALA A 34 -6.09 -17.95 -2.91
N VAL A 35 -5.51 -16.95 -2.26
CA VAL A 35 -4.44 -17.16 -1.27
C VAL A 35 -5.00 -17.71 0.02
N ALA A 36 -6.04 -17.10 0.57
CA ALA A 36 -6.65 -17.51 1.85
C ALA A 36 -7.15 -18.95 1.82
N SER A 37 -7.86 -19.36 0.76
CA SER A 37 -8.39 -20.70 0.58
C SER A 37 -7.33 -21.80 0.44
N ARG A 38 -6.09 -21.45 0.13
CA ARG A 38 -4.97 -22.39 0.10
C ARG A 38 -4.29 -22.57 1.44
N LEU A 39 -4.51 -21.67 2.38
CA LEU A 39 -3.91 -21.71 3.72
C LEU A 39 -4.83 -22.40 4.71
N ALA A 40 -6.14 -22.14 4.64
CA ALA A 40 -7.13 -22.74 5.52
C ALA A 40 -8.48 -22.92 4.80
N ALA A 41 -9.30 -23.86 5.29
CA ALA A 41 -10.66 -24.06 4.80
C ALA A 41 -11.58 -22.89 5.18
N ASP A 42 -11.38 -22.35 6.39
CA ASP A 42 -12.16 -21.24 6.93
C ASP A 42 -11.34 -19.97 7.03
N TYR A 43 -11.82 -18.91 6.43
CA TYR A 43 -11.27 -17.57 6.55
C TYR A 43 -12.38 -16.52 6.46
N VAL A 44 -12.12 -15.35 7.02
CA VAL A 44 -13.05 -14.21 6.97
C VAL A 44 -12.44 -13.10 6.13
N VAL A 45 -13.19 -12.55 5.18
CA VAL A 45 -12.79 -11.34 4.46
C VAL A 45 -13.32 -10.12 5.17
N VAL A 46 -12.43 -9.19 5.48
CA VAL A 46 -12.73 -7.93 6.16
C VAL A 46 -12.28 -6.77 5.28
N ASP A 47 -13.17 -5.79 5.06
CA ASP A 47 -12.77 -4.53 4.43
C ASP A 47 -11.83 -3.75 5.36
N GLU A 48 -10.75 -3.15 4.82
CA GLU A 48 -9.75 -2.46 5.64
C GLU A 48 -10.33 -1.34 6.52
N ASN A 49 -11.44 -0.71 6.11
CA ASN A 49 -12.11 0.31 6.91
C ASN A 49 -12.94 -0.26 8.07
N ARG A 50 -13.09 -1.58 8.12
CA ARG A 50 -13.78 -2.32 9.19
C ARG A 50 -12.84 -3.16 10.03
N LEU A 51 -11.53 -3.07 9.77
CA LEU A 51 -10.52 -3.77 10.56
C LEU A 51 -10.44 -3.11 11.94
N GLU A 52 -10.71 -3.89 12.98
CA GLU A 52 -10.63 -3.46 14.37
C GLU A 52 -9.39 -4.06 15.05
N PRO A 53 -8.76 -3.31 15.98
CA PRO A 53 -7.52 -3.76 16.63
C PRO A 53 -7.67 -5.03 17.45
N ASP A 54 -8.85 -5.31 17.99
CA ASP A 54 -9.16 -6.43 18.88
C ASP A 54 -9.70 -7.67 18.16
N MET A 55 -9.78 -7.63 16.84
CA MET A 55 -10.18 -8.81 16.07
C MET A 55 -9.25 -9.99 16.34
N GLU A 56 -9.84 -11.11 16.70
CA GLU A 56 -9.11 -12.35 17.00
C GLU A 56 -8.81 -13.12 15.72
N CYS A 57 -7.51 -13.30 15.42
CA CYS A 57 -7.01 -14.17 14.39
C CYS A 57 -5.60 -14.64 14.71
N ASP A 58 -5.13 -15.66 14.02
CA ASP A 58 -3.76 -16.15 14.10
C ASP A 58 -2.90 -15.61 12.96
N ILE A 59 -3.53 -15.42 11.79
CA ILE A 59 -2.89 -14.93 10.58
C ILE A 59 -3.76 -13.85 9.94
N CYS A 60 -3.14 -12.75 9.57
CA CYS A 60 -3.76 -11.68 8.80
C CYS A 60 -3.10 -11.58 7.41
N LEU A 61 -3.87 -11.78 6.34
CA LEU A 61 -3.42 -11.52 4.97
C LEU A 61 -3.89 -10.13 4.58
N SER A 62 -2.98 -9.18 4.38
CA SER A 62 -3.37 -7.79 4.14
C SER A 62 -3.10 -7.34 2.71
N MET A 63 -4.13 -6.79 2.06
CA MET A 63 -4.01 -5.99 0.84
C MET A 63 -4.28 -4.49 1.11
N ALA A 64 -4.39 -4.11 2.37
CA ALA A 64 -4.72 -2.76 2.81
C ALA A 64 -3.77 -1.69 2.26
N ARG A 65 -4.31 -0.49 2.04
CA ARG A 65 -3.57 0.68 1.55
C ARG A 65 -3.91 1.97 2.28
N ASN A 66 -4.92 1.95 3.16
CA ASN A 66 -5.27 3.09 3.99
C ASN A 66 -4.10 3.43 4.93
N SER A 67 -3.83 4.72 5.12
CA SER A 67 -2.72 5.18 5.96
C SER A 67 -2.81 4.77 7.44
N ALA A 68 -4.02 4.55 7.96
CA ALA A 68 -4.23 4.13 9.35
C ALA A 68 -4.08 2.62 9.57
N THR A 69 -4.32 1.80 8.54
CA THR A 69 -4.33 0.34 8.68
C THR A 69 -2.98 -0.26 9.11
N PRO A 70 -1.81 0.25 8.67
CA PRO A 70 -0.53 -0.24 9.16
C PRO A 70 -0.35 -0.12 10.68
N ASP A 71 -0.96 0.87 11.34
CA ASP A 71 -0.85 1.03 12.80
C ASP A 71 -1.70 -0.01 13.53
N ILE A 72 -2.89 -0.31 13.02
CA ILE A 72 -3.74 -1.40 13.53
C ILE A 72 -3.01 -2.73 13.39
N LEU A 73 -2.48 -3.03 12.21
CA LEU A 73 -1.77 -4.29 11.94
C LEU A 73 -0.49 -4.42 12.77
N ALA A 74 0.26 -3.33 13.00
CA ALA A 74 1.42 -3.34 13.89
C ALA A 74 1.04 -3.67 15.33
N GLY A 75 -0.09 -3.16 15.83
CA GLY A 75 -0.63 -3.54 17.13
C GLY A 75 -1.03 -5.02 17.19
N MET A 76 -1.54 -5.58 16.11
CA MET A 76 -1.84 -7.01 16.01
C MET A 76 -0.56 -7.86 16.03
N GLU A 77 0.49 -7.49 15.27
CA GLU A 77 1.80 -8.18 15.30
C GLU A 77 2.43 -8.17 16.70
N GLN A 78 2.34 -7.06 17.44
CA GLN A 78 2.82 -6.97 18.81
C GLN A 78 2.13 -7.94 19.77
N ARG A 79 0.91 -8.37 19.46
CA ARG A 79 0.18 -9.42 20.20
C ARG A 79 0.48 -10.83 19.72
N GLY A 80 1.41 -10.99 18.78
CA GLY A 80 1.89 -12.28 18.30
C GLY A 80 1.17 -12.81 17.05
N LEU A 81 0.37 -11.99 16.36
CA LEU A 81 -0.24 -12.35 15.09
C LEU A 81 0.80 -12.34 13.97
N VAL A 82 0.64 -13.24 13.02
CA VAL A 82 1.42 -13.23 11.77
C VAL A 82 0.68 -12.34 10.76
N VAL A 83 1.32 -11.26 10.33
CA VAL A 83 0.78 -10.38 9.29
C VAL A 83 1.55 -10.56 7.99
N VAL A 84 0.89 -11.04 6.94
CA VAL A 84 1.45 -11.12 5.59
C VAL A 84 1.19 -9.80 4.87
N ASN A 85 2.20 -9.25 4.23
CA ASN A 85 2.37 -7.84 3.89
C ASN A 85 2.42 -7.00 5.17
N SER A 86 3.50 -7.22 5.94
CA SER A 86 3.70 -6.59 7.25
C SER A 86 3.55 -5.06 7.16
N PRO A 87 3.16 -4.41 8.26
CA PRO A 87 3.00 -2.96 8.31
C PRO A 87 4.26 -2.22 7.87
N ASP A 88 5.44 -2.69 8.28
CA ASP A 88 6.71 -2.08 7.91
C ASP A 88 7.02 -2.24 6.43
N SER A 89 6.71 -3.41 5.84
CA SER A 89 6.85 -3.62 4.39
C SER A 89 5.93 -2.68 3.60
N VAL A 90 4.70 -2.47 4.07
CA VAL A 90 3.75 -1.55 3.43
C VAL A 90 4.23 -0.10 3.53
N ARG A 91 4.76 0.31 4.69
CA ARG A 91 5.34 1.65 4.87
C ARG A 91 6.58 1.84 3.99
N ALA A 92 7.47 0.86 3.94
CA ALA A 92 8.68 0.89 3.10
C ALA A 92 8.38 0.96 1.59
N CYS A 93 7.17 0.56 1.16
CA CYS A 93 6.71 0.69 -0.23
C CYS A 93 6.21 2.10 -0.60
N ARG A 94 6.25 3.07 0.31
CA ARG A 94 5.97 4.47 -0.04
C ARG A 94 7.00 4.97 -1.04
N ARG A 95 6.57 5.76 -2.01
CA ARG A 95 7.43 6.16 -3.12
C ARG A 95 8.62 6.99 -2.66
N SER A 96 8.40 7.92 -1.75
CA SER A 96 9.45 8.72 -1.11
C SER A 96 10.47 7.86 -0.36
N GLU A 97 10.03 6.84 0.37
CA GLU A 97 10.91 5.91 1.08
C GLU A 97 11.76 5.09 0.10
N ILE A 98 11.14 4.57 -0.96
CA ILE A 98 11.85 3.81 -2.00
C ILE A 98 12.91 4.69 -2.67
N GLU A 99 12.59 5.94 -3.02
CA GLU A 99 13.54 6.88 -3.62
C GLU A 99 14.75 7.11 -2.70
N ALA A 100 14.50 7.33 -1.41
CA ALA A 100 15.56 7.53 -0.42
C ALA A 100 16.47 6.28 -0.28
N VAL A 101 15.87 5.09 -0.21
CA VAL A 101 16.62 3.82 -0.14
C VAL A 101 17.45 3.62 -1.39
N MET A 102 16.87 3.80 -2.58
CA MET A 102 17.58 3.66 -3.85
C MET A 102 18.76 4.63 -3.96
N SER A 103 18.55 5.90 -3.56
CA SER A 103 19.61 6.91 -3.52
C SER A 103 20.76 6.50 -2.60
N ASN A 104 20.45 6.03 -1.40
CA ASN A 104 21.44 5.59 -0.41
C ASN A 104 22.24 4.36 -0.86
N LEU A 105 21.64 3.49 -1.67
CA LEU A 105 22.27 2.31 -2.25
C LEU A 105 23.02 2.61 -3.55
N GLY A 106 23.05 3.87 -4.01
CA GLY A 106 23.70 4.27 -5.27
C GLY A 106 22.98 3.76 -6.52
N VAL A 107 21.71 3.39 -6.41
CA VAL A 107 20.89 3.01 -7.57
C VAL A 107 20.59 4.27 -8.38
N PRO A 108 20.82 4.28 -9.71
CA PRO A 108 20.53 5.43 -10.55
C PRO A 108 19.05 5.82 -10.45
N LEU A 109 18.80 7.07 -10.10
CA LEU A 109 17.49 7.67 -10.11
C LEU A 109 17.32 8.56 -11.34
N PRO A 110 16.08 8.80 -11.80
CA PRO A 110 15.83 9.80 -12.83
C PRO A 110 16.40 11.16 -12.40
N PRO A 111 17.02 11.92 -13.32
CA PRO A 111 17.57 13.23 -13.00
C PRO A 111 16.46 14.20 -12.59
N ARG A 112 16.74 15.03 -11.58
CA ARG A 112 15.78 16.07 -11.13
C ARG A 112 15.69 17.26 -12.06
N HIS A 113 16.57 17.32 -13.07
CA HIS A 113 16.66 18.36 -14.09
C HIS A 113 16.91 17.71 -15.44
N GLY A 114 16.19 18.15 -16.45
CA GLY A 114 16.32 17.65 -17.82
C GLY A 114 15.50 18.50 -18.79
N GLU A 115 15.60 18.15 -20.08
CA GLU A 115 14.91 18.83 -21.18
C GLU A 115 13.65 18.07 -21.64
N ASP A 116 13.49 16.81 -21.19
CA ASP A 116 12.39 15.91 -21.61
C ASP A 116 11.14 16.01 -20.74
N GLY A 117 11.00 17.10 -19.94
CA GLY A 117 9.91 17.30 -19.03
C GLY A 117 10.06 16.58 -17.69
N TYR A 118 8.98 16.57 -16.92
CA TYR A 118 8.98 16.09 -15.52
C TYR A 118 7.79 15.20 -15.26
N TRP A 119 8.02 14.18 -14.44
CA TRP A 119 6.93 13.45 -13.80
C TRP A 119 6.82 13.87 -12.35
N ILE A 120 5.64 14.31 -11.94
CA ILE A 120 5.31 14.52 -10.53
C ILE A 120 4.32 13.44 -10.09
N LYS A 121 4.62 12.81 -8.98
CA LYS A 121 3.83 11.67 -8.46
C LYS A 121 3.66 11.82 -6.96
N ARG A 122 2.44 11.58 -6.50
CA ARG A 122 2.14 11.50 -5.07
C ARG A 122 3.03 10.45 -4.39
N GLY A 123 3.64 10.77 -3.25
CA GLY A 123 4.62 9.95 -2.54
C GLY A 123 4.04 9.18 -1.35
N ASP A 124 3.16 9.83 -0.57
CA ASP A 124 2.65 9.36 0.71
C ASP A 124 1.73 8.12 0.61
N MET A 125 1.01 7.98 -0.50
CA MET A 125 0.08 6.86 -0.73
C MET A 125 -0.07 6.53 -2.22
N ALA A 126 -0.82 5.47 -2.50
CA ALA A 126 -1.17 5.13 -3.88
C ALA A 126 -1.97 6.26 -4.55
N ALA A 127 -1.77 6.45 -5.86
CA ALA A 127 -2.54 7.39 -6.66
C ALA A 127 -4.05 7.09 -6.55
N GLN A 128 -4.84 8.10 -6.21
CA GLN A 128 -6.29 7.99 -6.07
C GLN A 128 -7.02 8.57 -7.27
N THR A 129 -6.37 9.46 -7.98
CA THR A 129 -6.88 10.08 -9.19
C THR A 129 -5.80 10.13 -10.26
N SER A 130 -6.17 10.35 -11.51
CA SER A 130 -5.21 10.54 -12.61
C SER A 130 -4.31 11.75 -12.40
N SER A 131 -4.74 12.75 -11.60
CA SER A 131 -3.93 13.93 -11.28
C SER A 131 -2.86 13.68 -10.21
N ASP A 132 -2.85 12.50 -9.55
CA ASP A 132 -1.81 12.11 -8.58
C ASP A 132 -0.53 11.60 -9.26
N VAL A 133 -0.56 11.40 -10.58
CA VAL A 133 0.59 11.09 -11.44
C VAL A 133 0.48 11.93 -12.69
N ARG A 134 1.33 12.93 -12.84
CA ARG A 134 1.28 13.88 -13.94
C ARG A 134 2.61 14.00 -14.66
N TYR A 135 2.54 14.04 -15.99
CA TYR A 135 3.63 14.53 -16.80
C TYR A 135 3.50 16.04 -16.99
N CYS A 136 4.58 16.77 -16.81
CA CYS A 136 4.72 18.21 -16.98
C CYS A 136 5.80 18.46 -18.05
N ARG A 137 5.47 19.17 -19.12
CA ARG A 137 6.37 19.40 -20.25
C ARG A 137 7.54 20.31 -19.89
N ASP A 138 7.31 21.22 -18.93
CA ASP A 138 8.25 22.22 -18.51
C ASP A 138 8.12 22.54 -17.02
N ARG A 139 8.94 23.49 -16.54
CA ARG A 139 8.92 23.93 -15.14
C ARG A 139 7.65 24.64 -14.74
N ASP A 140 7.01 25.38 -15.65
CA ASP A 140 5.80 26.13 -15.34
C ASP A 140 4.64 25.17 -15.08
N GLU A 141 4.53 24.11 -15.88
CA GLU A 141 3.56 23.02 -15.66
C GLU A 141 3.88 22.26 -14.36
N LEU A 142 5.16 22.03 -14.04
CA LEU A 142 5.55 21.39 -12.78
C LEU A 142 5.15 22.22 -11.57
N GLU A 143 5.40 23.52 -11.59
CA GLU A 143 5.01 24.42 -10.50
C GLU A 143 3.47 24.53 -10.38
N ALA A 144 2.74 24.49 -11.50
CA ALA A 144 1.29 24.43 -11.48
C ALA A 144 0.80 23.13 -10.85
N ALA A 145 1.43 21.99 -11.15
CA ALA A 145 1.10 20.70 -10.55
C ALA A 145 1.41 20.65 -9.05
N ARG A 146 2.51 21.27 -8.60
CA ARG A 146 2.85 21.40 -7.18
C ARG A 146 1.82 22.24 -6.42
N ARG A 147 1.36 23.34 -7.01
CA ARG A 147 0.28 24.16 -6.43
C ARG A 147 -1.02 23.36 -6.32
N ASP A 148 -1.38 22.57 -7.33
CA ASP A 148 -2.54 21.69 -7.28
C ASP A 148 -2.41 20.65 -6.15
N PHE A 149 -1.25 20.02 -5.99
CA PHE A 149 -0.98 19.11 -4.89
C PHE A 149 -1.15 19.80 -3.52
N ALA A 150 -0.61 21.02 -3.38
CA ALA A 150 -0.72 21.79 -2.14
C ALA A 150 -2.20 22.12 -1.80
N THR A 151 -3.04 22.46 -2.80
CA THR A 151 -4.47 22.71 -2.56
C THR A 151 -5.23 21.47 -2.11
N ARG A 152 -4.72 20.28 -2.41
CA ARG A 152 -5.26 18.99 -2.00
C ARG A 152 -4.58 18.42 -0.75
N ASN A 153 -3.76 19.21 -0.06
CA ASN A 153 -2.95 18.81 1.11
C ASN A 153 -2.00 17.63 0.82
N ILE A 154 -1.53 17.49 -0.40
CA ILE A 154 -0.51 16.50 -0.77
C ILE A 154 0.84 17.20 -0.62
N THR A 155 1.59 16.86 0.42
CA THR A 155 2.89 17.46 0.74
C THR A 155 4.07 16.54 0.39
N ASP A 156 3.82 15.24 0.26
CA ASP A 156 4.81 14.24 -0.13
C ASP A 156 4.60 13.86 -1.62
N TYR A 157 5.59 14.17 -2.43
CA TYR A 157 5.62 13.85 -3.86
C TYR A 157 7.06 13.75 -4.38
N THR A 158 7.24 12.94 -5.39
CA THR A 158 8.51 12.72 -6.11
C THR A 158 8.39 13.08 -7.59
#